data_968f9137f31ce333091191adb1aa769e
#
_entry.id   968f9137f31ce333091191adb1aa769e
#
_cell.length_a   1.000
_cell.length_b   1.000
_cell.length_c   1.000
_cell.angle_alpha   90.00
_cell.angle_beta   90.00
_cell.angle_gamma   90.00
#
_symmetry.space_group_name_H-M   'P 1'
#
loop_
_entity.id
_entity.type
_entity.pdbx_description
1 polymer ?
#
loop_
_entity_poly.entity_id
_entity_poly.type
_entity_poly.pdbx_seq_one_letter_code
_entity_poly.pdbx_strand_id
1 'polypeptide(L)'
;CTEALLGSDPAFYNGAMFVHLRLHTEFSVVDGTTRIDALAKAAAADRQPALAITDLNNLFGAIKFYKENRSKGIKPILGAEILLQDPAGGAPSKMLLLVQDTSGYLNLCELLARAWTRNVAKDAALCTWEWLQELNGGLLALSGAQVGPVGVLLLRGDEEGARTQAQHLAQVFPGRFYMELQRAGRPEDETHVAAAATLAASLGLPVVATHPIQFLAPDDYEAHEARVCIAEGEILANPRRVRRFTREQHFKTTAQ
;
A
#
# COMPACT_ATOMS: atom_id res chain seq x y z
N CYS A 1 8.41 -21.54 -6.16
CA CYS A 1 9.35 -20.38 -6.28
C CYS A 1 9.62 -19.66 -4.97
N THR A 2 8.97 -20.06 -3.88
CA THR A 2 9.10 -19.41 -2.55
C THR A 2 10.31 -19.92 -1.77
N GLU A 3 10.84 -21.11 -2.09
CA GLU A 3 11.94 -21.73 -1.34
C GLU A 3 13.35 -21.22 -1.66
N ALA A 4 13.54 -20.57 -2.81
CA ALA A 4 14.87 -20.10 -3.22
C ALA A 4 15.28 -18.72 -2.65
N LEU A 5 14.46 -18.09 -1.84
CA LEU A 5 14.69 -16.72 -1.35
C LEU A 5 14.98 -16.62 0.15
N LEU A 6 14.86 -17.71 0.89
CA LEU A 6 15.20 -17.78 2.31
C LEU A 6 16.38 -18.74 2.44
N GLY A 7 17.54 -18.22 2.84
CA GLY A 7 18.68 -19.06 3.16
C GLY A 7 18.25 -20.13 4.17
N SER A 8 18.77 -21.33 4.01
CA SER A 8 18.44 -22.54 4.77
C SER A 8 18.92 -22.53 6.23
N ASP A 9 18.81 -21.40 6.93
CA ASP A 9 19.14 -21.32 8.34
C ASP A 9 17.84 -21.48 9.17
N PRO A 10 17.63 -22.64 9.84
CA PRO A 10 16.42 -22.90 10.62
C PRO A 10 16.24 -21.97 11.83
N ALA A 11 17.25 -21.20 12.22
CA ALA A 11 17.17 -20.23 13.31
C ALA A 11 16.28 -19.02 13.00
N PHE A 12 15.94 -18.78 11.72
CA PHE A 12 15.08 -17.67 11.29
C PHE A 12 13.56 -17.95 11.40
N TYR A 13 13.16 -19.19 11.66
CA TYR A 13 11.74 -19.59 11.59
C TYR A 13 10.99 -19.62 12.92
N ASN A 14 11.62 -19.35 14.07
CA ASN A 14 11.01 -19.47 15.39
C ASN A 14 10.35 -18.20 15.95
N GLY A 15 10.24 -17.12 15.19
CA GLY A 15 9.44 -15.95 15.53
C GLY A 15 8.67 -15.48 14.30
N ALA A 16 7.37 -15.28 14.40
CA ALA A 16 6.59 -14.65 13.35
C ALA A 16 7.16 -13.25 13.09
N MET A 17 7.90 -13.08 11.98
CA MET A 17 8.49 -11.79 11.62
C MET A 17 7.53 -11.05 10.72
N PHE A 18 7.17 -9.82 11.11
CA PHE A 18 6.31 -8.96 10.31
C PHE A 18 7.11 -8.27 9.21
N VAL A 19 6.57 -8.24 7.99
CA VAL A 19 7.15 -7.50 6.87
C VAL A 19 6.20 -6.37 6.49
N HIS A 20 6.67 -5.14 6.57
CA HIS A 20 5.88 -4.00 6.13
C HIS A 20 5.79 -3.95 4.60
N LEU A 21 4.57 -4.18 4.08
CA LEU A 21 4.26 -4.17 2.65
C LEU A 21 3.68 -2.83 2.18
N ARG A 22 3.37 -1.90 3.11
CA ARG A 22 2.78 -0.59 2.79
C ARG A 22 3.55 0.51 3.50
N LEU A 23 4.14 1.39 2.72
CA LEU A 23 5.00 2.47 3.22
C LEU A 23 4.99 3.64 2.25
N HIS A 24 4.67 4.83 2.75
CA HIS A 24 4.87 6.10 2.06
C HIS A 24 6.11 6.80 2.63
N THR A 25 7.03 7.15 1.73
CA THR A 25 8.26 7.86 2.08
C THR A 25 8.13 9.37 1.85
N GLU A 26 9.22 10.11 2.09
CA GLU A 26 9.34 11.52 1.73
C GLU A 26 9.09 11.81 0.24
N PHE A 27 9.12 10.77 -0.62
CA PHE A 27 8.83 10.85 -2.05
C PHE A 27 7.34 10.67 -2.38
N SER A 28 6.53 10.21 -1.43
CA SER A 28 5.06 10.31 -1.50
C SER A 28 4.65 11.73 -1.11
N VAL A 29 4.79 12.65 -2.06
CA VAL A 29 4.86 14.10 -1.84
C VAL A 29 3.68 14.65 -1.04
N VAL A 30 2.50 14.07 -1.19
CA VAL A 30 1.26 14.57 -0.56
C VAL A 30 1.02 14.03 0.85
N ASP A 31 1.49 12.83 1.17
CA ASP A 31 1.09 12.11 2.38
C ASP A 31 2.19 11.27 3.05
N GLY A 32 3.47 11.42 2.69
CA GLY A 32 4.57 10.70 3.30
C GLY A 32 5.64 11.63 3.88
N THR A 33 6.13 11.34 5.09
CA THR A 33 7.25 12.08 5.71
C THR A 33 8.40 11.16 6.12
N THR A 34 8.27 9.85 5.93
CA THR A 34 9.27 8.86 6.33
C THR A 34 10.54 8.99 5.50
N ARG A 35 11.67 9.30 6.14
CA ARG A 35 12.98 9.37 5.46
C ARG A 35 13.53 7.97 5.27
N ILE A 36 13.95 7.66 4.04
CA ILE A 36 14.40 6.31 3.65
C ILE A 36 15.59 5.83 4.48
N ASP A 37 16.58 6.70 4.74
CA ASP A 37 17.79 6.36 5.51
C ASP A 37 17.47 6.06 6.99
N ALA A 38 16.60 6.84 7.62
CA ALA A 38 16.17 6.65 8.98
C ALA A 38 15.32 5.37 9.13
N LEU A 39 14.40 5.15 8.18
CA LEU A 39 13.58 3.95 8.15
C LEU A 39 14.42 2.67 8.00
N ALA A 40 15.35 2.65 7.05
CA ALA A 40 16.22 1.49 6.85
C ALA A 40 17.09 1.18 8.08
N LYS A 41 17.49 2.21 8.84
CA LYS A 41 18.18 2.02 10.15
C LYS A 41 17.23 1.40 11.18
N ALA A 42 15.98 1.90 11.28
CA ALA A 42 15.00 1.40 12.22
C ALA A 42 14.62 -0.07 11.93
N ALA A 43 14.39 -0.40 10.65
CA ALA A 43 14.09 -1.76 10.22
C ALA A 43 15.26 -2.73 10.46
N ALA A 44 16.51 -2.30 10.24
CA ALA A 44 17.70 -3.10 10.56
C ALA A 44 17.85 -3.33 12.05
N ALA A 45 17.60 -2.31 12.88
CA ALA A 45 17.64 -2.43 14.35
C ALA A 45 16.58 -3.41 14.87
N ASP A 46 15.41 -3.47 14.24
CA ASP A 46 14.34 -4.43 14.54
C ASP A 46 14.55 -5.80 13.84
N ARG A 47 15.63 -5.97 13.09
CA ARG A 47 15.96 -7.20 12.34
C ARG A 47 14.90 -7.61 11.32
N GLN A 48 14.19 -6.66 10.74
CA GLN A 48 13.21 -6.98 9.70
C GLN A 48 13.91 -7.52 8.44
N PRO A 49 13.47 -8.68 7.89
CA PRO A 49 14.16 -9.32 6.77
C PRO A 49 13.91 -8.63 5.44
N ALA A 50 12.78 -7.96 5.33
CA ALA A 50 12.33 -7.29 4.11
C ALA A 50 11.48 -6.05 4.46
N LEU A 51 11.40 -5.13 3.52
CA LEU A 51 10.62 -3.89 3.63
C LEU A 51 10.16 -3.48 2.23
N ALA A 52 8.91 -3.01 2.10
CA ALA A 52 8.41 -2.47 0.84
C ALA A 52 8.43 -0.94 0.81
N ILE A 53 8.62 -0.37 -0.38
CA ILE A 53 8.30 1.03 -0.69
C ILE A 53 7.08 1.06 -1.61
N THR A 54 6.10 1.88 -1.28
CA THR A 54 4.81 1.93 -2.00
C THR A 54 4.26 3.36 -2.04
N ASP A 55 5.10 4.30 -2.45
CA ASP A 55 4.75 5.71 -2.59
C ASP A 55 3.56 5.90 -3.53
N LEU A 56 2.76 6.93 -3.29
CA LEU A 56 1.55 7.20 -4.06
C LEU A 56 1.90 7.64 -5.48
N ASN A 57 1.47 6.84 -6.46
CA ASN A 57 1.59 7.11 -7.90
C ASN A 57 3.01 7.39 -8.40
N ASN A 58 4.05 6.91 -7.74
CA ASN A 58 5.42 7.12 -8.20
C ASN A 58 6.41 6.05 -7.71
N LEU A 59 7.59 6.04 -8.33
CA LEU A 59 8.76 5.23 -7.96
C LEU A 59 10.01 6.08 -7.72
N PHE A 60 9.85 7.37 -7.35
CA PHE A 60 10.97 8.31 -7.23
C PHE A 60 11.99 7.87 -6.18
N GLY A 61 11.52 7.31 -5.07
CA GLY A 61 12.36 6.79 -3.99
C GLY A 61 13.01 5.43 -4.27
N ALA A 62 12.60 4.70 -5.32
CA ALA A 62 12.91 3.28 -5.50
C ALA A 62 14.42 2.97 -5.51
N ILE A 63 15.24 3.74 -6.23
CA ILE A 63 16.69 3.52 -6.33
C ILE A 63 17.39 3.79 -4.98
N LYS A 64 17.02 4.90 -4.31
CA LYS A 64 17.55 5.24 -2.98
C LYS A 64 17.17 4.16 -1.97
N PHE A 65 15.89 3.77 -1.96
CA PHE A 65 15.37 2.74 -1.08
C PHE A 65 16.05 1.38 -1.30
N TYR A 66 16.22 0.97 -2.54
CA TYR A 66 16.92 -0.28 -2.89
C TYR A 66 18.34 -0.29 -2.34
N LYS A 67 19.14 0.77 -2.59
CA LYS A 67 20.52 0.86 -2.14
C LYS A 67 20.63 0.86 -0.61
N GLU A 68 19.81 1.66 0.07
CA GLU A 68 19.85 1.80 1.53
C GLU A 68 19.48 0.47 2.23
N ASN A 69 18.42 -0.22 1.79
CA ASN A 69 18.03 -1.48 2.42
C ASN A 69 19.02 -2.59 2.13
N ARG A 70 19.52 -2.71 0.88
CA ARG A 70 20.53 -3.70 0.53
C ARG A 70 21.83 -3.54 1.35
N SER A 71 22.25 -2.31 1.58
CA SER A 71 23.46 -2.04 2.39
C SER A 71 23.34 -2.49 3.85
N LYS A 72 22.11 -2.69 4.33
CA LYS A 72 21.77 -3.12 5.70
C LYS A 72 21.31 -4.58 5.80
N GLY A 73 21.38 -5.32 4.70
CA GLY A 73 20.97 -6.73 4.66
C GLY A 73 19.44 -6.93 4.60
N ILE A 74 18.67 -5.87 4.38
CA ILE A 74 17.20 -5.93 4.25
C ILE A 74 16.85 -6.14 2.78
N LYS A 75 15.92 -7.07 2.49
CA LYS A 75 15.39 -7.28 1.15
C LYS A 75 14.44 -6.14 0.76
N PRO A 76 14.76 -5.29 -0.25
CA PRO A 76 13.84 -4.27 -0.72
C PRO A 76 12.75 -4.89 -1.60
N ILE A 77 11.50 -4.54 -1.34
CA ILE A 77 10.34 -4.86 -2.19
C ILE A 77 9.90 -3.54 -2.83
N LEU A 78 9.83 -3.51 -4.16
CA LEU A 78 9.38 -2.32 -4.89
C LEU A 78 7.88 -2.43 -5.19
N GLY A 79 7.18 -1.32 -5.11
CA GLY A 79 5.78 -1.21 -5.41
C GLY A 79 5.32 0.23 -5.47
N ALA A 80 4.04 0.44 -5.70
CA ALA A 80 3.39 1.74 -5.62
C ALA A 80 1.94 1.59 -5.18
N GLU A 81 1.44 2.53 -4.42
CA GLU A 81 0.00 2.75 -4.28
C GLU A 81 -0.48 3.52 -5.52
N ILE A 82 -1.47 3.01 -6.22
CA ILE A 82 -2.06 3.64 -7.39
C ILE A 82 -3.45 4.18 -7.09
N LEU A 83 -3.86 5.23 -7.78
CA LEU A 83 -5.23 5.69 -7.83
C LEU A 83 -5.91 5.07 -9.05
N LEU A 84 -6.93 4.27 -8.79
CA LEU A 84 -7.73 3.61 -9.82
C LEU A 84 -8.98 4.42 -10.10
N GLN A 85 -9.19 4.78 -11.36
CA GLN A 85 -10.34 5.55 -11.81
C GLN A 85 -11.64 4.77 -11.57
N ASP A 86 -12.65 5.44 -11.01
CA ASP A 86 -14.00 4.92 -10.97
C ASP A 86 -14.66 5.08 -12.38
N PRO A 87 -15.06 3.98 -13.03
CA PRO A 87 -15.72 4.06 -14.35
C PRO A 87 -17.01 4.88 -14.34
N ALA A 88 -17.69 4.98 -13.19
CA ALA A 88 -18.90 5.79 -13.03
C ALA A 88 -18.63 7.28 -12.78
N GLY A 89 -17.35 7.69 -12.78
CA GLY A 89 -16.94 9.09 -12.53
C GLY A 89 -16.98 9.52 -11.07
N GLY A 90 -17.06 8.56 -10.14
CA GLY A 90 -16.95 8.79 -8.71
C GLY A 90 -15.51 9.07 -8.24
N ALA A 91 -15.31 9.07 -6.93
CA ALA A 91 -13.98 9.24 -6.34
C ALA A 91 -13.09 8.04 -6.70
N PRO A 92 -11.80 8.26 -7.04
CA PRO A 92 -10.89 7.16 -7.32
C PRO A 92 -10.65 6.33 -6.06
N SER A 93 -10.47 5.02 -6.24
CA SER A 93 -10.06 4.10 -5.19
C SER A 93 -8.55 3.88 -5.21
N LYS A 94 -7.99 3.38 -4.10
CA LYS A 94 -6.56 3.10 -3.98
C LYS A 94 -6.30 1.60 -4.05
N MET A 95 -5.25 1.21 -4.78
CA MET A 95 -4.75 -0.17 -4.79
C MET A 95 -3.25 -0.19 -4.58
N LEU A 96 -2.76 -1.26 -3.99
CA LEU A 96 -1.34 -1.48 -3.83
C LEU A 96 -0.85 -2.51 -4.83
N LEU A 97 0.19 -2.16 -5.60
CA LEU A 97 0.87 -3.05 -6.52
C LEU A 97 2.31 -3.28 -6.05
N LEU A 98 2.71 -4.56 -5.93
CA LEU A 98 4.06 -4.96 -5.57
C LEU A 98 4.72 -5.69 -6.73
N VAL A 99 5.98 -5.37 -6.98
CA VAL A 99 6.77 -5.98 -8.05
C VAL A 99 7.23 -7.38 -7.64
N GLN A 100 6.92 -8.37 -8.46
CA GLN A 100 7.32 -9.75 -8.28
C GLN A 100 8.59 -10.09 -9.07
N ASP A 101 8.72 -9.54 -10.28
CA ASP A 101 9.84 -9.77 -11.19
C ASP A 101 10.13 -8.56 -12.08
N THR A 102 11.09 -8.68 -12.99
CA THR A 102 11.49 -7.61 -13.91
C THR A 102 10.35 -7.15 -14.84
N SER A 103 9.51 -8.09 -15.32
CA SER A 103 8.33 -7.75 -16.12
C SER A 103 7.37 -6.86 -15.32
N GLY A 104 7.09 -7.21 -14.06
CA GLY A 104 6.25 -6.42 -13.19
C GLY A 104 6.81 -5.03 -12.93
N TYR A 105 8.13 -4.89 -12.79
CA TYR A 105 8.75 -3.57 -12.66
C TYR A 105 8.52 -2.70 -13.89
N LEU A 106 8.72 -3.25 -15.11
CA LEU A 106 8.50 -2.53 -16.34
C LEU A 106 7.02 -2.17 -16.55
N ASN A 107 6.12 -3.11 -16.24
CA ASN A 107 4.68 -2.88 -16.29
C ASN A 107 4.22 -1.80 -15.31
N LEU A 108 4.75 -1.78 -14.09
CA LEU A 108 4.45 -0.73 -13.12
C LEU A 108 4.96 0.63 -13.58
N CYS A 109 6.17 0.69 -14.15
CA CYS A 109 6.70 1.93 -14.73
C CYS A 109 5.81 2.46 -15.85
N GLU A 110 5.39 1.59 -16.78
CA GLU A 110 4.50 1.96 -17.90
C GLU A 110 3.12 2.40 -17.38
N LEU A 111 2.54 1.68 -16.42
CA LEU A 111 1.25 2.03 -15.81
C LEU A 111 1.27 3.44 -15.20
N LEU A 112 2.30 3.72 -14.40
CA LEU A 112 2.48 5.04 -13.78
C LEU A 112 2.76 6.14 -14.82
N ALA A 113 3.58 5.83 -15.85
CA ALA A 113 3.84 6.76 -16.94
C ALA A 113 2.57 7.12 -17.71
N ARG A 114 1.72 6.13 -18.03
CA ARG A 114 0.41 6.37 -18.67
C ARG A 114 -0.49 7.23 -17.78
N ALA A 115 -0.57 6.92 -16.49
CA ALA A 115 -1.39 7.70 -15.55
C ALA A 115 -0.98 9.18 -15.57
N TRP A 116 0.32 9.47 -15.44
CA TRP A 116 0.84 10.83 -15.40
C TRP A 116 0.82 11.57 -16.73
N THR A 117 0.88 10.87 -17.86
CA THR A 117 0.95 11.52 -19.18
C THR A 117 -0.36 11.58 -19.95
N ARG A 118 -1.33 10.72 -19.58
CA ARG A 118 -2.57 10.54 -20.36
C ARG A 118 -3.85 10.71 -19.55
N ASN A 119 -3.80 10.62 -18.22
CA ASN A 119 -5.02 10.63 -17.40
C ASN A 119 -4.81 11.32 -16.05
N VAL A 120 -4.49 12.63 -16.10
CA VAL A 120 -4.37 13.48 -14.92
C VAL A 120 -5.68 14.25 -14.72
N ALA A 121 -6.32 14.10 -13.57
CA ALA A 121 -7.53 14.81 -13.19
C ALA A 121 -7.33 15.46 -11.82
N LYS A 122 -7.50 16.78 -11.72
CA LYS A 122 -7.36 17.55 -10.46
C LYS A 122 -6.04 17.23 -9.72
N ASP A 123 -4.93 17.25 -10.45
CA ASP A 123 -3.57 16.98 -9.93
C ASP A 123 -3.32 15.54 -9.46
N ALA A 124 -4.23 14.61 -9.75
CA ALA A 124 -4.10 13.18 -9.47
C ALA A 124 -3.94 12.38 -10.77
N ALA A 125 -2.90 11.56 -10.84
CA ALA A 125 -2.71 10.61 -11.94
C ALA A 125 -3.56 9.37 -11.69
N LEU A 126 -4.43 9.03 -12.64
CA LEU A 126 -5.39 7.93 -12.49
C LEU A 126 -5.05 6.79 -13.43
N CYS A 127 -4.95 5.57 -12.89
CA CYS A 127 -4.89 4.35 -13.69
C CYS A 127 -6.29 3.94 -14.14
N THR A 128 -6.42 3.43 -15.35
CA THR A 128 -7.69 2.84 -15.82
C THR A 128 -7.68 1.32 -15.63
N TRP A 129 -8.89 0.73 -15.66
CA TRP A 129 -9.06 -0.73 -15.57
C TRP A 129 -8.45 -1.46 -16.77
N GLU A 130 -8.54 -0.88 -17.95
CA GLU A 130 -7.97 -1.44 -19.19
C GLU A 130 -6.44 -1.53 -19.10
N TRP A 131 -5.79 -0.47 -18.58
CA TRP A 131 -4.33 -0.49 -18.40
C TRP A 131 -3.90 -1.49 -17.33
N LEU A 132 -4.69 -1.61 -16.26
CA LEU A 132 -4.41 -2.59 -15.21
C LEU A 132 -4.52 -4.03 -15.75
N GLN A 133 -5.53 -4.30 -16.59
CA GLN A 133 -5.68 -5.60 -17.26
C GLN A 133 -4.55 -5.90 -18.24
N GLU A 134 -4.08 -4.89 -18.98
CA GLU A 134 -2.98 -5.03 -19.95
C GLU A 134 -1.63 -5.26 -19.24
N LEU A 135 -1.37 -4.56 -18.14
CA LEU A 135 -0.04 -4.43 -17.51
C LEU A 135 0.09 -5.16 -16.16
N ASN A 136 -0.79 -6.13 -15.87
CA ASN A 136 -0.78 -6.86 -14.58
C ASN A 136 0.32 -7.91 -14.45
N GLY A 137 1.01 -8.28 -15.53
CA GLY A 137 2.04 -9.33 -15.53
C GLY A 137 3.19 -9.00 -14.57
N GLY A 138 3.61 -9.98 -13.74
CA GLY A 138 4.70 -9.82 -12.77
C GLY A 138 4.39 -8.88 -11.58
N LEU A 139 3.12 -8.52 -11.37
CA LEU A 139 2.65 -7.71 -10.24
C LEU A 139 1.78 -8.55 -9.30
N LEU A 140 1.96 -8.33 -7.99
CA LEU A 140 1.04 -8.72 -6.94
C LEU A 140 0.13 -7.53 -6.64
N ALA A 141 -1.17 -7.77 -6.42
CA ALA A 141 -2.15 -6.74 -6.10
C ALA A 141 -2.75 -6.96 -4.72
N LEU A 142 -2.81 -5.91 -3.90
CA LEU A 142 -3.51 -5.87 -2.64
C LEU A 142 -4.72 -4.95 -2.78
N SER A 143 -5.83 -5.33 -2.15
CA SER A 143 -7.15 -4.72 -2.37
C SER A 143 -7.28 -3.24 -1.96
N GLY A 144 -6.30 -2.66 -1.26
CA GLY A 144 -6.34 -1.26 -0.82
C GLY A 144 -7.11 -1.03 0.48
N ALA A 145 -7.44 -2.10 1.21
CA ALA A 145 -8.20 -2.06 2.46
C ALA A 145 -9.47 -1.18 2.34
N GLN A 146 -9.75 -0.29 3.32
CA GLN A 146 -10.95 0.54 3.38
C GLN A 146 -11.13 1.50 2.19
N VAL A 147 -10.02 1.93 1.59
CA VAL A 147 -10.00 2.92 0.49
C VAL A 147 -9.88 2.28 -0.89
N GLY A 148 -9.77 0.96 -0.93
CA GLY A 148 -9.73 0.19 -2.17
C GLY A 148 -11.10 -0.05 -2.79
N PRO A 149 -11.14 -0.54 -4.04
CA PRO A 149 -12.40 -0.68 -4.78
C PRO A 149 -13.37 -1.68 -4.14
N VAL A 150 -12.86 -2.70 -3.43
CA VAL A 150 -13.69 -3.65 -2.67
C VAL A 150 -14.09 -3.06 -1.31
N GLY A 151 -13.14 -2.47 -0.58
CA GLY A 151 -13.37 -1.95 0.76
C GLY A 151 -14.40 -0.83 0.84
N VAL A 152 -14.39 0.07 -0.14
CA VAL A 152 -15.38 1.15 -0.25
C VAL A 152 -16.79 0.59 -0.38
N LEU A 153 -16.99 -0.48 -1.16
CA LEU A 153 -18.29 -1.14 -1.33
C LEU A 153 -18.73 -1.85 -0.06
N LEU A 154 -17.82 -2.57 0.61
CA LEU A 154 -18.09 -3.22 1.89
C LEU A 154 -18.56 -2.22 2.97
N LEU A 155 -17.86 -1.07 3.08
CA LEU A 155 -18.22 -0.04 4.06
C LEU A 155 -19.52 0.69 3.74
N ARG A 156 -19.99 0.64 2.48
CA ARG A 156 -21.30 1.13 2.05
C ARG A 156 -22.43 0.10 2.24
N GLY A 157 -22.09 -1.14 2.63
CA GLY A 157 -23.04 -2.23 2.74
C GLY A 157 -23.43 -2.87 1.39
N ASP A 158 -22.71 -2.57 0.33
CA ASP A 158 -22.90 -3.18 -1.00
C ASP A 158 -22.09 -4.48 -1.11
N GLU A 159 -22.61 -5.53 -0.50
CA GLU A 159 -21.92 -6.84 -0.46
C GLU A 159 -21.82 -7.49 -1.84
N GLU A 160 -22.85 -7.34 -2.69
CA GLU A 160 -22.85 -7.93 -4.03
C GLU A 160 -21.88 -7.22 -4.96
N GLY A 161 -21.86 -5.89 -4.93
CA GLY A 161 -20.87 -5.10 -5.64
C GLY A 161 -19.44 -5.42 -5.20
N ALA A 162 -19.21 -5.55 -3.89
CA ALA A 162 -17.91 -5.92 -3.33
C ALA A 162 -17.47 -7.33 -3.78
N ARG A 163 -18.39 -8.29 -3.82
CA ARG A 163 -18.15 -9.65 -4.33
C ARG A 163 -17.75 -9.63 -5.80
N THR A 164 -18.53 -8.96 -6.62
CA THR A 164 -18.27 -8.83 -8.07
C THR A 164 -16.91 -8.18 -8.31
N GLN A 165 -16.60 -7.14 -7.57
CA GLN A 165 -15.34 -6.40 -7.68
C GLN A 165 -14.12 -7.26 -7.24
N ALA A 166 -14.25 -8.03 -6.15
CA ALA A 166 -13.20 -8.92 -5.68
C ALA A 166 -12.94 -10.06 -6.68
N GLN A 167 -13.99 -10.65 -7.26
CA GLN A 167 -13.89 -11.66 -8.31
C GLN A 167 -13.22 -11.12 -9.58
N HIS A 168 -13.57 -9.89 -10.00
CA HIS A 168 -12.93 -9.25 -11.14
C HIS A 168 -11.43 -9.06 -10.90
N LEU A 169 -11.03 -8.54 -9.73
CA LEU A 169 -9.61 -8.39 -9.39
C LEU A 169 -8.86 -9.74 -9.32
N ALA A 170 -9.51 -10.78 -8.81
CA ALA A 170 -8.93 -12.13 -8.81
C ALA A 170 -8.73 -12.69 -10.23
N GLN A 171 -9.58 -12.33 -11.18
CA GLN A 171 -9.43 -12.69 -12.60
C GLN A 171 -8.29 -11.89 -13.27
N VAL A 172 -8.16 -10.60 -12.95
CA VAL A 172 -7.07 -9.75 -13.47
C VAL A 172 -5.71 -10.19 -12.91
N PHE A 173 -5.64 -10.62 -11.66
CA PHE A 173 -4.41 -11.07 -10.97
C PHE A 173 -4.52 -12.54 -10.52
N PRO A 174 -4.58 -13.53 -11.42
CA PRO A 174 -4.81 -14.92 -11.04
C PRO A 174 -3.68 -15.44 -10.13
N GLY A 175 -4.05 -15.87 -8.91
CA GLY A 175 -3.10 -16.31 -7.87
C GLY A 175 -2.20 -15.21 -7.29
N ARG A 176 -2.46 -13.95 -7.61
CA ARG A 176 -1.63 -12.79 -7.23
C ARG A 176 -2.44 -11.63 -6.64
N PHE A 177 -3.72 -11.84 -6.34
CA PHE A 177 -4.59 -10.88 -5.66
C PHE A 177 -4.80 -11.29 -4.21
N TYR A 178 -4.68 -10.32 -3.30
CA TYR A 178 -4.83 -10.52 -1.85
C TYR A 178 -5.80 -9.50 -1.29
N MET A 179 -6.74 -9.98 -0.45
CA MET A 179 -7.57 -9.09 0.35
C MET A 179 -6.76 -8.51 1.49
N GLU A 180 -6.64 -7.19 1.52
CA GLU A 180 -5.81 -6.46 2.49
C GLU A 180 -6.62 -6.11 3.73
N LEU A 181 -6.09 -6.47 4.91
CA LEU A 181 -6.68 -6.16 6.22
C LEU A 181 -5.79 -5.18 6.96
N GLN A 182 -6.35 -4.10 7.48
CA GLN A 182 -5.62 -3.07 8.20
C GLN A 182 -6.28 -2.73 9.53
N ARG A 183 -5.44 -2.49 10.54
CA ARG A 183 -5.78 -1.85 11.81
C ARG A 183 -4.83 -0.68 12.02
N ALA A 184 -5.30 0.50 11.74
CA ALA A 184 -4.52 1.74 11.81
C ALA A 184 -5.14 2.77 12.76
N GLY A 185 -6.08 2.34 13.63
CA GLY A 185 -6.79 3.20 14.57
C GLY A 185 -7.87 4.06 13.92
N ARG A 186 -8.38 3.66 12.76
CA ARG A 186 -9.52 4.32 12.11
C ARG A 186 -10.84 3.75 12.66
N PRO A 187 -11.91 4.57 12.72
CA PRO A 187 -13.20 4.11 13.24
C PRO A 187 -13.77 2.87 12.52
N GLU A 188 -13.52 2.76 11.21
CA GLU A 188 -14.07 1.70 10.36
C GLU A 188 -13.21 0.43 10.30
N ASP A 189 -12.03 0.40 10.94
CA ASP A 189 -11.07 -0.70 10.82
C ASP A 189 -11.70 -2.07 11.13
N GLU A 190 -12.38 -2.20 12.27
CA GLU A 190 -12.95 -3.49 12.70
C GLU A 190 -14.12 -3.93 11.79
N THR A 191 -14.96 -2.99 11.37
CA THR A 191 -16.06 -3.27 10.44
C THR A 191 -15.53 -3.77 9.11
N HIS A 192 -14.50 -3.08 8.57
CA HIS A 192 -13.87 -3.49 7.32
C HIS A 192 -13.17 -4.85 7.46
N VAL A 193 -12.39 -5.06 8.51
CA VAL A 193 -11.65 -6.32 8.74
C VAL A 193 -12.62 -7.51 8.79
N ALA A 194 -13.72 -7.39 9.53
CA ALA A 194 -14.72 -8.46 9.63
C ALA A 194 -15.38 -8.76 8.28
N ALA A 195 -15.83 -7.71 7.56
CA ALA A 195 -16.50 -7.87 6.28
C ALA A 195 -15.54 -8.41 5.20
N ALA A 196 -14.32 -7.87 5.12
CA ALA A 196 -13.32 -8.29 4.13
C ALA A 196 -12.85 -9.73 4.37
N ALA A 197 -12.64 -10.14 5.62
CA ALA A 197 -12.27 -11.52 5.96
C ALA A 197 -13.40 -12.51 5.60
N THR A 198 -14.66 -12.17 5.89
CA THR A 198 -15.82 -12.98 5.54
C THR A 198 -15.95 -13.12 4.02
N LEU A 199 -15.82 -12.02 3.27
CA LEU A 199 -15.87 -12.04 1.82
C LEU A 199 -14.72 -12.89 1.24
N ALA A 200 -13.49 -12.68 1.70
CA ALA A 200 -12.32 -13.44 1.26
C ALA A 200 -12.51 -14.94 1.48
N ALA A 201 -12.95 -15.34 2.67
CA ALA A 201 -13.24 -16.74 2.99
C ALA A 201 -14.31 -17.34 2.06
N SER A 202 -15.39 -16.60 1.77
CA SER A 202 -16.47 -17.05 0.88
C SER A 202 -16.03 -17.24 -0.58
N LEU A 203 -15.00 -16.52 -1.00
CA LEU A 203 -14.44 -16.56 -2.37
C LEU A 203 -13.16 -17.42 -2.48
N GLY A 204 -12.64 -17.96 -1.36
CA GLY A 204 -11.36 -18.66 -1.35
C GLY A 204 -10.17 -17.76 -1.66
N LEU A 205 -10.27 -16.45 -1.39
CA LEU A 205 -9.20 -15.50 -1.63
C LEU A 205 -8.24 -15.42 -0.45
N PRO A 206 -6.93 -15.32 -0.69
CA PRO A 206 -5.96 -15.12 0.38
C PRO A 206 -6.10 -13.72 1.00
N VAL A 207 -5.83 -13.63 2.30
CA VAL A 207 -5.79 -12.36 3.04
C VAL A 207 -4.36 -12.02 3.43
N VAL A 208 -4.07 -10.73 3.56
CA VAL A 208 -2.80 -10.22 4.05
C VAL A 208 -3.02 -9.08 5.04
N ALA A 209 -2.36 -9.16 6.18
CA ALA A 209 -2.34 -8.05 7.14
C ALA A 209 -1.25 -7.04 6.71
N THR A 210 -1.61 -5.77 6.64
CA THR A 210 -0.66 -4.68 6.38
C THR A 210 -0.82 -3.58 7.40
N HIS A 211 0.25 -2.80 7.57
CA HIS A 211 0.23 -1.60 8.39
C HIS A 211 0.68 -0.41 7.52
N PRO A 212 -0.15 0.65 7.36
CA PRO A 212 0.17 1.78 6.50
C PRO A 212 1.11 2.75 7.20
N ILE A 213 2.41 2.71 6.88
CA ILE A 213 3.41 3.63 7.43
C ILE A 213 3.38 4.94 6.64
N GLN A 214 3.18 6.06 7.34
CA GLN A 214 3.19 7.41 6.79
C GLN A 214 4.31 8.28 7.39
N PHE A 215 4.76 7.96 8.59
CA PHE A 215 5.83 8.63 9.32
C PHE A 215 6.60 7.64 10.20
N LEU A 216 7.77 8.05 10.71
CA LEU A 216 8.69 7.12 11.39
C LEU A 216 8.32 6.90 12.86
N ALA A 217 8.06 7.96 13.61
CA ALA A 217 7.79 7.91 15.05
C ALA A 217 6.41 8.52 15.37
N PRO A 218 5.75 8.14 16.48
CA PRO A 218 4.46 8.70 16.89
C PRO A 218 4.46 10.23 16.99
N ASP A 219 5.59 10.81 17.37
CA ASP A 219 5.75 12.28 17.54
C ASP A 219 5.82 13.02 16.20
N ASP A 220 6.09 12.31 15.08
CA ASP A 220 6.11 12.89 13.74
C ASP A 220 4.70 13.17 13.19
N TYR A 221 3.66 12.75 13.88
CA TYR A 221 2.27 12.88 13.42
C TYR A 221 1.86 14.31 13.07
N GLU A 222 2.23 15.30 13.89
CA GLU A 222 1.85 16.70 13.62
C GLU A 222 2.59 17.25 12.39
N ALA A 223 3.85 16.90 12.20
CA ALA A 223 4.61 17.28 11.00
C ALA A 223 4.02 16.63 9.74
N HIS A 224 3.59 15.37 9.83
CA HIS A 224 2.87 14.68 8.77
C HIS A 224 1.53 15.37 8.45
N GLU A 225 0.72 15.70 9.47
CA GLU A 225 -0.55 16.41 9.29
C GLU A 225 -0.35 17.81 8.65
N ALA A 226 0.73 18.51 9.00
CA ALA A 226 1.07 19.79 8.36
C ALA A 226 1.35 19.60 6.86
N ARG A 227 2.07 18.53 6.48
CA ARG A 227 2.32 18.19 5.07
C ARG A 227 1.02 17.90 4.31
N VAL A 228 0.12 17.12 4.91
CA VAL A 228 -1.20 16.82 4.34
C VAL A 228 -2.01 18.11 4.14
N CYS A 229 -2.00 19.02 5.12
CA CYS A 229 -2.66 20.31 5.00
C CYS A 229 -2.12 21.14 3.83
N ILE A 230 -0.80 21.17 3.63
CA ILE A 230 -0.19 21.86 2.48
C ILE A 230 -0.70 21.28 1.15
N ALA A 231 -0.76 19.96 1.05
CA ALA A 231 -1.23 19.28 -0.16
C ALA A 231 -2.72 19.48 -0.43
N GLU A 232 -3.55 19.59 0.63
CA GLU A 232 -5.00 19.77 0.54
C GLU A 232 -5.45 21.24 0.50
N GLY A 233 -4.52 22.20 0.68
CA GLY A 233 -4.85 23.62 0.80
C GLY A 233 -5.60 23.96 2.10
N GLU A 234 -5.39 23.16 3.16
CA GLU A 234 -6.06 23.28 4.46
C GLU A 234 -5.16 23.94 5.52
N ILE A 235 -5.77 24.38 6.59
CA ILE A 235 -5.08 24.98 7.74
C ILE A 235 -5.06 23.96 8.89
N LEU A 236 -3.86 23.69 9.43
CA LEU A 236 -3.67 22.71 10.51
C LEU A 236 -4.55 22.99 11.74
N ALA A 237 -4.75 24.26 12.10
CA ALA A 237 -5.57 24.69 13.23
C ALA A 237 -7.10 24.68 12.95
N ASN A 238 -7.55 24.33 11.73
CA ASN A 238 -8.96 24.27 11.42
C ASN A 238 -9.63 23.09 12.14
N PRO A 239 -10.54 23.33 13.13
CA PRO A 239 -11.19 22.25 13.89
C PRO A 239 -12.19 21.44 13.07
N ARG A 240 -12.61 21.95 11.89
CA ARG A 240 -13.55 21.27 10.99
C ARG A 240 -12.85 20.43 9.93
N ARG A 241 -11.51 20.41 9.91
CA ARG A 241 -10.74 19.63 8.96
C ARG A 241 -11.00 18.13 9.15
N VAL A 242 -11.24 17.43 8.06
CA VAL A 242 -11.33 15.96 8.06
C VAL A 242 -9.92 15.38 8.16
N ARG A 243 -9.61 14.75 9.29
CA ARG A 243 -8.34 14.05 9.48
C ARG A 243 -8.47 12.64 8.91
N ARG A 244 -7.63 12.33 7.91
CA ARG A 244 -7.64 11.03 7.24
C ARG A 244 -6.62 10.05 7.81
N PHE A 245 -5.68 10.56 8.58
CA PHE A 245 -4.58 9.78 9.16
C PHE A 245 -4.69 9.73 10.67
N THR A 246 -4.11 8.70 11.27
CA THR A 246 -4.10 8.47 12.71
C THR A 246 -2.67 8.46 13.25
N ARG A 247 -2.50 8.63 14.55
CA ARG A 247 -1.21 8.53 15.23
C ARG A 247 -0.60 7.13 15.15
N GLU A 248 -1.41 6.11 14.84
CA GLU A 248 -0.97 4.72 14.73
C GLU A 248 -0.19 4.42 13.44
N GLN A 249 -0.24 5.30 12.42
CA GLN A 249 0.37 5.06 11.12
C GLN A 249 1.88 5.37 11.09
N HIS A 250 2.57 5.10 12.20
CA HIS A 250 4.02 5.16 12.31
C HIS A 250 4.66 3.79 12.06
N PHE A 251 5.96 3.76 11.83
CA PHE A 251 6.71 2.51 11.72
C PHE A 251 6.57 1.68 13.00
N LYS A 252 6.11 0.44 12.87
CA LYS A 252 5.96 -0.52 13.97
C LYS A 252 7.13 -1.49 13.98
N THR A 253 7.61 -1.84 15.18
CA THR A 253 8.53 -2.95 15.35
C THR A 253 7.80 -4.29 15.33
N THR A 254 8.54 -5.39 15.18
CA THR A 254 7.97 -6.76 15.23
C THR A 254 7.27 -7.06 16.57
N ALA A 255 7.65 -6.37 17.65
CA ALA A 255 7.05 -6.55 18.97
C ALA A 255 5.72 -5.78 19.14
N GLN A 256 5.43 -4.80 18.29
CA GLN A 256 4.20 -3.99 18.30
C GLN A 256 3.12 -4.57 17.41
#